data_01acb5fa04e2aebea53481fa4ffd7fa7
#
_entry.id   01acb5fa04e2aebea53481fa4ffd7fa7
#
_cell.length_a   1.000
_cell.length_b   1.000
_cell.length_c   1.000
_cell.angle_alpha   90.00
_cell.angle_beta   90.00
_cell.angle_gamma   90.00
#
_symmetry.space_group_name_H-M   'P 1'
#
loop_
_entity.id
_entity.type
_entity.pdbx_description
1 polymer ?
#
loop_
_entity_poly.entity_id
_entity_poly.type
_entity_poly.pdbx_seq_one_letter_code
_entity_poly.pdbx_strand_id
1 'polypeptide(L)'
;MTKKLLKRIFLTSAIAVLGVSTSFAALVIEQDQSVDTAPSVNMYRFEVPAELQGTYNNVGVSNLTASMEKEPNTLSMNVAHVKGNPSESYVVEIYKDLAAIETHRKSNHYQAFVNEVGSKLTNRKMYDVQSVLLFEKKDALSIVNDGKAVVTLTEFTVNSDDIDIVQRQYQLDIERAVRDDAGYKAGYVLRERNLKNRWYVIQIYSDQAALTKHVNSPGYRFMMSQIQGSLQNVTTKVLDGDILVNHGGQAFVRP
;
A
#
# COMPACT_ATOMS: atom_id res chain seq x y z
N MET A 1 31.22 -31.70 38.01
CA MET A 1 30.75 -30.39 37.48
C MET A 1 31.17 -30.29 36.01
N THR A 2 30.29 -30.62 35.10
CA THR A 2 30.57 -30.72 33.66
C THR A 2 29.72 -29.67 32.92
N LYS A 3 30.44 -28.64 32.40
CA LYS A 3 29.82 -27.61 31.55
C LYS A 3 29.51 -28.18 30.16
N LYS A 4 28.22 -28.24 29.79
CA LYS A 4 27.80 -28.54 28.43
C LYS A 4 27.96 -27.29 27.56
N LEU A 5 28.82 -27.40 26.57
CA LEU A 5 29.06 -26.40 25.52
C LEU A 5 28.03 -26.59 24.42
N LEU A 6 27.12 -25.64 24.22
CA LEU A 6 26.21 -25.64 23.06
C LEU A 6 26.99 -25.22 21.82
N LYS A 7 27.18 -26.12 20.89
CA LYS A 7 27.69 -25.83 19.54
C LYS A 7 26.60 -25.15 18.73
N ARG A 8 26.83 -23.89 18.35
CA ARG A 8 26.06 -23.23 17.29
C ARG A 8 26.52 -23.79 15.95
N ILE A 9 25.60 -24.42 15.24
CA ILE A 9 25.82 -24.86 13.86
C ILE A 9 25.49 -23.65 12.96
N PHE A 10 26.53 -23.06 12.37
CA PHE A 10 26.37 -22.13 11.25
C PHE A 10 26.17 -22.94 9.98
N LEU A 11 24.96 -22.89 9.42
CA LEU A 11 24.70 -23.43 8.11
C LEU A 11 24.98 -22.33 7.08
N THR A 12 26.21 -22.31 6.53
CA THR A 12 26.55 -21.46 5.40
C THR A 12 26.03 -22.13 4.13
N SER A 13 24.90 -21.66 3.61
CA SER A 13 24.44 -22.03 2.28
C SER A 13 25.21 -21.21 1.23
N ALA A 14 26.12 -21.86 0.52
CA ALA A 14 26.77 -21.28 -0.65
C ALA A 14 25.72 -21.16 -1.78
N ILE A 15 25.41 -19.93 -2.16
CA ILE A 15 24.59 -19.63 -3.34
C ILE A 15 25.51 -19.59 -4.54
N ALA A 16 25.37 -20.59 -5.42
CA ALA A 16 26.01 -20.59 -6.73
C ALA A 16 25.35 -19.52 -7.61
N VAL A 17 26.16 -18.56 -8.07
CA VAL A 17 25.74 -17.54 -9.03
C VAL A 17 25.66 -18.18 -10.41
N LEU A 18 24.45 -18.36 -10.93
CA LEU A 18 24.20 -18.63 -12.34
C LEU A 18 23.28 -17.54 -12.89
N GLY A 19 23.81 -16.86 -13.90
CA GLY A 19 23.22 -16.05 -14.99
C GLY A 19 21.91 -15.30 -14.76
N VAL A 20 22.04 -14.01 -14.59
CA VAL A 20 21.18 -12.91 -15.06
C VAL A 20 19.73 -13.26 -15.44
N SER A 21 18.88 -13.28 -14.46
CA SER A 21 17.52 -12.77 -14.57
C SER A 21 17.26 -11.96 -13.30
N THR A 22 17.31 -10.62 -13.42
CA THR A 22 16.90 -9.73 -12.33
C THR A 22 15.40 -9.84 -12.16
N SER A 23 14.98 -10.96 -11.58
CA SER A 23 13.58 -11.21 -11.26
C SER A 23 13.11 -10.23 -10.18
N PHE A 24 11.87 -9.85 -10.24
CA PHE A 24 11.11 -9.13 -9.20
C PHE A 24 11.30 -9.76 -7.79
N ALA A 25 11.72 -11.02 -7.74
CA ALA A 25 11.97 -11.77 -6.51
C ALA A 25 13.17 -11.29 -5.69
N ALA A 26 14.07 -10.46 -6.24
CA ALA A 26 15.28 -10.04 -5.54
C ALA A 26 15.09 -8.83 -4.59
N LEU A 27 13.88 -8.27 -4.49
CA LEU A 27 13.55 -7.18 -3.56
C LEU A 27 12.71 -7.68 -2.36
N VAL A 28 12.96 -8.88 -1.88
CA VAL A 28 12.40 -9.32 -0.61
C VAL A 28 13.31 -8.78 0.50
N ILE A 29 12.89 -7.72 1.15
CA ILE A 29 13.43 -7.36 2.47
C ILE A 29 13.00 -8.49 3.40
N GLU A 30 13.96 -9.22 3.98
CA GLU A 30 13.67 -10.18 5.06
C GLU A 30 12.97 -9.40 6.17
N GLN A 31 11.66 -9.62 6.32
CA GLN A 31 10.90 -9.04 7.41
C GLN A 31 11.26 -9.81 8.68
N ASP A 32 11.65 -9.07 9.72
CA ASP A 32 11.85 -9.61 11.07
C ASP A 32 10.61 -10.42 11.48
N GLN A 33 10.81 -11.71 11.77
CA GLN A 33 9.73 -12.67 12.09
C GLN A 33 9.26 -12.55 13.55
N SER A 34 9.19 -11.36 14.11
CA SER A 34 8.29 -11.18 15.24
C SER A 34 6.86 -11.39 14.73
N VAL A 35 6.06 -12.17 15.46
CA VAL A 35 4.68 -12.54 15.06
C VAL A 35 3.82 -11.28 15.04
N ASP A 36 4.02 -10.45 14.02
CA ASP A 36 3.17 -9.29 13.76
C ASP A 36 1.89 -9.82 13.07
N THR A 37 0.81 -9.86 13.83
CA THR A 37 -0.52 -10.28 13.34
C THR A 37 -1.20 -9.19 12.51
N ALA A 38 -0.56 -8.04 12.32
CA ALA A 38 -1.08 -6.96 11.52
C ALA A 38 -1.08 -7.30 10.03
N PRO A 39 -2.04 -6.78 9.25
CA PRO A 39 -2.05 -6.93 7.80
C PRO A 39 -0.73 -6.48 7.18
N SER A 40 -0.19 -7.30 6.29
CA SER A 40 1.03 -7.02 5.54
C SER A 40 0.73 -6.09 4.37
N VAL A 41 1.63 -5.14 4.10
CA VAL A 41 1.46 -4.16 3.03
C VAL A 41 2.69 -4.14 2.14
N ASN A 42 2.45 -4.18 0.82
CA ASN A 42 3.43 -3.82 -0.18
C ASN A 42 3.03 -2.46 -0.77
N MET A 43 3.99 -1.55 -0.88
CA MET A 43 3.83 -0.28 -1.57
C MET A 43 4.95 -0.08 -2.58
N TYR A 44 4.59 0.18 -3.84
CA TYR A 44 5.53 0.37 -4.92
C TYR A 44 5.28 1.67 -5.67
N ARG A 45 6.34 2.22 -6.25
CA ARG A 45 6.30 3.22 -7.29
C ARG A 45 7.04 2.68 -8.51
N PHE A 46 6.47 2.88 -9.68
CA PHE A 46 7.08 2.51 -10.97
C PHE A 46 7.00 3.68 -11.95
N GLU A 47 7.93 3.70 -12.89
CA GLU A 47 7.73 4.39 -14.14
C GLU A 47 7.35 3.38 -15.22
N VAL A 48 6.20 3.61 -15.85
CA VAL A 48 5.62 2.79 -16.92
C VAL A 48 5.92 3.48 -18.23
N PRO A 49 6.81 2.94 -19.10
CA PRO A 49 7.05 3.48 -20.42
C PRO A 49 5.77 3.65 -21.23
N ALA A 50 5.70 4.70 -22.05
CA ALA A 50 4.47 5.05 -22.78
C ALA A 50 3.93 3.90 -23.63
N GLU A 51 4.84 3.16 -24.30
CA GLU A 51 4.52 2.00 -25.14
C GLU A 51 4.00 0.80 -24.35
N LEU A 52 4.21 0.77 -23.03
CA LEU A 52 3.76 -0.31 -22.17
C LEU A 52 2.47 0.00 -21.42
N GLN A 53 1.99 1.24 -21.39
CA GLN A 53 0.84 1.64 -20.55
C GLN A 53 -0.41 0.79 -20.81
N GLY A 54 -0.73 0.52 -22.08
CA GLY A 54 -1.86 -0.34 -22.42
C GLY A 54 -1.69 -1.79 -21.92
N THR A 55 -0.51 -2.37 -22.11
CA THR A 55 -0.21 -3.72 -21.63
C THR A 55 -0.22 -3.76 -20.09
N TYR A 56 0.44 -2.79 -19.45
CA TYR A 56 0.48 -2.67 -17.98
C TYR A 56 -0.92 -2.62 -17.37
N ASN A 57 -1.80 -1.79 -17.94
CA ASN A 57 -3.18 -1.69 -17.50
C ASN A 57 -3.93 -3.01 -17.68
N ASN A 58 -3.86 -3.64 -18.86
CA ASN A 58 -4.60 -4.87 -19.16
C ASN A 58 -4.16 -6.05 -18.27
N VAL A 59 -2.84 -6.28 -18.11
CA VAL A 59 -2.36 -7.35 -17.24
C VAL A 59 -2.54 -7.01 -15.77
N GLY A 60 -2.52 -5.71 -15.40
CA GLY A 60 -2.84 -5.23 -14.07
C GLY A 60 -4.29 -5.53 -13.70
N VAL A 61 -5.25 -5.19 -14.56
CA VAL A 61 -6.67 -5.54 -14.37
C VAL A 61 -6.83 -7.04 -14.16
N SER A 62 -6.24 -7.85 -15.07
CA SER A 62 -6.34 -9.32 -14.97
C SER A 62 -5.75 -9.86 -13.66
N ASN A 63 -4.59 -9.31 -13.24
CA ASN A 63 -3.94 -9.74 -12.00
C ASN A 63 -4.78 -9.36 -10.77
N LEU A 64 -5.15 -8.10 -10.62
CA LEU A 64 -5.78 -7.59 -9.41
C LEU A 64 -7.22 -8.14 -9.24
N THR A 65 -7.99 -8.24 -10.33
CA THR A 65 -9.35 -8.83 -10.26
C THR A 65 -9.32 -10.32 -9.95
N ALA A 66 -8.39 -11.08 -10.57
CA ALA A 66 -8.23 -12.49 -10.26
C ALA A 66 -7.76 -12.73 -8.82
N SER A 67 -6.94 -11.83 -8.26
CA SER A 67 -6.52 -11.90 -6.86
C SER A 67 -7.70 -11.74 -5.92
N MET A 68 -8.59 -10.76 -6.16
CA MET A 68 -9.80 -10.60 -5.35
C MET A 68 -10.73 -11.81 -5.44
N GLU A 69 -10.84 -12.44 -6.61
CA GLU A 69 -11.72 -13.59 -6.81
C GLU A 69 -11.17 -14.89 -6.18
N LYS A 70 -9.85 -15.10 -6.22
CA LYS A 70 -9.23 -16.41 -5.97
C LYS A 70 -8.39 -16.47 -4.69
N GLU A 71 -8.05 -15.33 -4.13
CA GLU A 71 -7.13 -15.22 -3.00
C GLU A 71 -7.83 -14.55 -1.79
N PRO A 72 -8.56 -15.28 -0.95
CA PRO A 72 -9.37 -14.69 0.12
C PRO A 72 -8.55 -13.96 1.20
N ASN A 73 -7.24 -14.17 1.23
CA ASN A 73 -6.32 -13.48 2.14
C ASN A 73 -5.61 -12.27 1.50
N THR A 74 -5.89 -11.96 0.24
CA THR A 74 -5.55 -10.70 -0.42
C THR A 74 -6.67 -9.72 -0.13
N LEU A 75 -6.43 -8.72 0.73
CA LEU A 75 -7.48 -7.87 1.28
C LEU A 75 -7.84 -6.70 0.38
N SER A 76 -6.83 -6.06 -0.21
CA SER A 76 -7.01 -4.89 -1.08
C SER A 76 -5.86 -4.76 -2.06
N MET A 77 -6.16 -4.34 -3.28
CA MET A 77 -5.18 -4.04 -4.33
C MET A 77 -5.53 -2.75 -5.05
N ASN A 78 -4.59 -1.81 -5.10
CA ASN A 78 -4.84 -0.49 -5.63
C ASN A 78 -3.70 -0.06 -6.54
N VAL A 79 -4.05 0.36 -7.75
CA VAL A 79 -3.16 0.98 -8.74
C VAL A 79 -3.70 2.34 -9.10
N ALA A 80 -2.85 3.35 -9.06
CA ALA A 80 -3.18 4.71 -9.45
C ALA A 80 -1.95 5.39 -10.05
N HIS A 81 -2.12 6.26 -11.03
CA HIS A 81 -1.04 7.05 -11.61
C HIS A 81 -1.14 8.53 -11.22
N VAL A 82 -0.02 9.23 -11.24
CA VAL A 82 0.01 10.67 -10.91
C VAL A 82 -0.81 11.44 -11.93
N LYS A 83 -1.74 12.25 -11.44
CA LYS A 83 -2.59 13.08 -12.30
C LYS A 83 -1.73 13.99 -13.18
N GLY A 84 -1.95 13.89 -14.50
CA GLY A 84 -1.14 14.60 -15.49
C GLY A 84 0.22 13.97 -15.82
N ASN A 85 0.58 12.84 -15.18
CA ASN A 85 1.79 12.06 -15.50
C ASN A 85 1.49 10.56 -15.46
N PRO A 86 0.87 9.99 -16.51
CA PRO A 86 0.44 8.59 -16.51
C PRO A 86 1.59 7.57 -16.48
N SER A 87 2.83 8.01 -16.67
CA SER A 87 3.98 7.12 -16.52
C SER A 87 4.35 6.85 -15.06
N GLU A 88 4.05 7.73 -14.12
CA GLU A 88 4.35 7.51 -12.69
C GLU A 88 3.19 6.80 -12.00
N SER A 89 3.35 5.51 -11.74
CA SER A 89 2.33 4.65 -11.13
C SER A 89 2.70 4.24 -9.71
N TYR A 90 1.70 4.20 -8.84
CA TYR A 90 1.77 3.70 -7.47
C TYR A 90 0.89 2.46 -7.33
N VAL A 91 1.41 1.46 -6.62
CA VAL A 91 0.70 0.22 -6.29
C VAL A 91 0.70 0.04 -4.77
N VAL A 92 -0.46 -0.19 -4.19
CA VAL A 92 -0.62 -0.53 -2.77
C VAL A 92 -1.42 -1.81 -2.66
N GLU A 93 -0.80 -2.83 -2.11
CA GLU A 93 -1.38 -4.15 -1.91
C GLU A 93 -1.45 -4.45 -0.42
N ILE A 94 -2.59 -4.90 0.06
CA ILE A 94 -2.82 -5.23 1.46
C ILE A 94 -3.22 -6.70 1.55
N TYR A 95 -2.51 -7.43 2.40
CA TYR A 95 -2.67 -8.86 2.61
C TYR A 95 -2.92 -9.16 4.09
N LYS A 96 -3.60 -10.25 4.37
CA LYS A 96 -3.79 -10.72 5.74
C LYS A 96 -2.47 -10.92 6.48
N ASP A 97 -1.49 -11.51 5.80
CA ASP A 97 -0.19 -11.89 6.35
C ASP A 97 0.86 -12.12 5.24
N LEU A 98 2.08 -12.47 5.63
CA LEU A 98 3.16 -12.80 4.70
C LEU A 98 2.88 -14.05 3.85
N ALA A 99 2.15 -15.03 4.39
CA ALA A 99 1.82 -16.25 3.64
C ALA A 99 0.86 -15.94 2.48
N ALA A 100 -0.02 -14.94 2.65
CA ALA A 100 -0.88 -14.46 1.57
C ALA A 100 -0.07 -13.80 0.45
N ILE A 101 0.98 -13.01 0.78
CA ILE A 101 1.91 -12.46 -0.21
C ILE A 101 2.58 -13.57 -1.01
N GLU A 102 3.06 -14.61 -0.34
CA GLU A 102 3.71 -15.76 -1.00
C GLU A 102 2.72 -16.55 -1.89
N THR A 103 1.46 -16.65 -1.48
CA THR A 103 0.39 -17.26 -2.28
C THR A 103 0.17 -16.45 -3.56
N HIS A 104 0.01 -15.12 -3.43
CA HIS A 104 -0.15 -14.21 -4.55
C HIS A 104 1.01 -14.31 -5.55
N ARG A 105 2.25 -14.25 -5.06
CA ARG A 105 3.46 -14.34 -5.89
C ARG A 105 3.56 -15.62 -6.71
N LYS A 106 2.99 -16.72 -6.23
CA LYS A 106 2.98 -18.02 -6.92
C LYS A 106 1.79 -18.19 -7.86
N SER A 107 0.84 -17.27 -7.84
CA SER A 107 -0.36 -17.34 -8.68
C SER A 107 -0.04 -17.13 -10.16
N ASN A 108 -0.81 -17.78 -11.04
CA ASN A 108 -0.63 -17.67 -12.48
C ASN A 108 -0.87 -16.23 -12.99
N HIS A 109 -1.81 -15.50 -12.40
CA HIS A 109 -2.11 -14.12 -12.80
C HIS A 109 -0.99 -13.15 -12.41
N TYR A 110 -0.38 -13.31 -11.23
CA TYR A 110 0.81 -12.54 -10.86
C TYR A 110 2.00 -12.87 -11.77
N GLN A 111 2.26 -14.15 -12.04
CA GLN A 111 3.35 -14.56 -12.92
C GLN A 111 3.15 -14.05 -14.35
N ALA A 112 1.91 -14.02 -14.86
CA ALA A 112 1.60 -13.40 -16.15
C ALA A 112 1.94 -11.91 -16.15
N PHE A 113 1.55 -11.15 -15.11
CA PHE A 113 1.90 -9.74 -14.96
C PHE A 113 3.43 -9.54 -14.96
N VAL A 114 4.16 -10.32 -14.17
CA VAL A 114 5.63 -10.21 -14.08
C VAL A 114 6.30 -10.51 -15.42
N ASN A 115 5.85 -11.55 -16.14
CA ASN A 115 6.41 -11.94 -17.43
C ASN A 115 6.18 -10.88 -18.52
N GLU A 116 4.98 -10.28 -18.54
CA GLU A 116 4.60 -9.31 -19.59
C GLU A 116 5.26 -7.94 -19.37
N VAL A 117 5.26 -7.43 -18.16
CA VAL A 117 5.69 -6.06 -17.89
C VAL A 117 6.76 -5.93 -16.81
N GLY A 118 6.89 -6.91 -15.92
CA GLY A 118 7.71 -6.79 -14.72
C GLY A 118 9.14 -6.32 -14.97
N SER A 119 9.87 -6.89 -15.93
CA SER A 119 11.25 -6.50 -16.24
C SER A 119 11.36 -5.18 -17.00
N LYS A 120 10.28 -4.69 -17.59
CA LYS A 120 10.23 -3.51 -18.47
C LYS A 120 9.87 -2.22 -17.71
N LEU A 121 9.33 -2.33 -16.47
CA LEU A 121 9.07 -1.18 -15.61
C LEU A 121 10.39 -0.58 -15.12
N THR A 122 10.49 0.76 -15.11
CA THR A 122 11.71 1.47 -14.73
C THR A 122 11.53 2.26 -13.42
N ASN A 123 12.60 2.85 -12.90
CA ASN A 123 12.62 3.67 -11.68
C ASN A 123 11.81 3.07 -10.52
N ARG A 124 11.98 1.76 -10.32
CA ARG A 124 11.24 1.00 -9.31
C ARG A 124 11.68 1.40 -7.92
N LYS A 125 10.72 1.71 -7.07
CA LYS A 125 10.92 1.89 -5.65
C LYS A 125 9.93 1.00 -4.90
N MET A 126 10.43 0.19 -4.00
CA MET A 126 9.64 -0.48 -2.96
C MET A 126 9.81 0.32 -1.67
N TYR A 127 8.70 0.59 -1.00
CA TYR A 127 8.68 1.27 0.29
C TYR A 127 8.64 0.21 1.39
N ASP A 128 9.60 0.26 2.32
CA ASP A 128 9.62 -0.64 3.48
C ASP A 128 8.64 -0.13 4.55
N VAL A 129 7.38 -0.44 4.38
CA VAL A 129 6.29 0.08 5.20
C VAL A 129 5.56 -1.00 5.98
N GLN A 130 4.87 -0.58 7.03
CA GLN A 130 3.91 -1.38 7.79
C GLN A 130 2.59 -0.63 7.93
N SER A 131 1.49 -1.38 8.04
CA SER A 131 0.17 -0.83 8.32
C SER A 131 0.13 -0.16 9.69
N VAL A 132 -0.52 1.01 9.77
CA VAL A 132 -0.85 1.71 11.02
C VAL A 132 -2.37 1.75 11.17
N LEU A 133 -3.07 2.23 10.15
CA LEU A 133 -4.53 2.28 10.09
C LEU A 133 -4.97 1.75 8.72
N LEU A 134 -5.98 0.89 8.70
CA LEU A 134 -6.61 0.42 7.47
C LEU A 134 -8.13 0.46 7.67
N PHE A 135 -8.83 1.32 6.94
CA PHE A 135 -10.28 1.43 7.01
C PHE A 135 -10.90 1.48 5.62
N GLU A 136 -11.95 0.70 5.42
CA GLU A 136 -12.70 0.57 4.17
C GLU A 136 -14.19 0.68 4.42
N LYS A 137 -14.95 1.09 3.41
CA LYS A 137 -16.41 0.92 3.41
C LYS A 137 -16.76 -0.53 3.66
N LYS A 138 -17.96 -0.77 4.22
CA LYS A 138 -18.46 -2.14 4.46
C LYS A 138 -18.56 -2.94 3.16
N ASP A 139 -19.02 -2.30 2.11
CA ASP A 139 -19.20 -2.94 0.80
C ASP A 139 -17.86 -3.00 0.07
N ALA A 140 -17.65 -4.09 -0.66
CA ALA A 140 -16.49 -4.28 -1.51
C ALA A 140 -16.35 -3.14 -2.53
N LEU A 141 -15.12 -2.72 -2.76
CA LEU A 141 -14.79 -1.75 -3.81
C LEU A 141 -14.36 -2.49 -5.08
N SER A 142 -14.92 -2.08 -6.21
CA SER A 142 -14.46 -2.52 -7.53
C SER A 142 -14.57 -1.35 -8.51
N ILE A 143 -13.46 -0.66 -8.69
CA ILE A 143 -13.30 0.41 -9.66
C ILE A 143 -12.20 0.00 -10.63
N VAL A 144 -12.51 -0.04 -11.92
CA VAL A 144 -11.56 -0.39 -12.98
C VAL A 144 -11.70 0.61 -14.10
N ASN A 145 -10.71 1.47 -14.26
CA ASN A 145 -10.60 2.46 -15.35
C ASN A 145 -11.87 3.32 -15.55
N ASP A 146 -12.51 3.76 -14.45
CA ASP A 146 -13.74 4.56 -14.54
C ASP A 146 -13.48 6.04 -14.91
N GLY A 147 -12.22 6.47 -14.89
CA GLY A 147 -11.77 7.83 -15.20
C GLY A 147 -12.26 8.89 -14.22
N LYS A 148 -12.77 8.51 -13.04
CA LYS A 148 -13.35 9.42 -12.04
C LYS A 148 -12.70 9.30 -10.68
N ALA A 149 -12.37 8.07 -10.28
CA ALA A 149 -11.82 7.80 -8.96
C ALA A 149 -10.52 8.58 -8.72
N VAL A 150 -10.42 9.17 -7.54
CA VAL A 150 -9.25 9.96 -7.14
C VAL A 150 -8.61 9.31 -5.92
N VAL A 151 -7.29 9.21 -5.95
CA VAL A 151 -6.49 8.76 -4.81
C VAL A 151 -5.57 9.91 -4.39
N THR A 152 -5.47 10.17 -3.10
CA THR A 152 -4.41 11.04 -2.57
C THR A 152 -3.34 10.20 -1.89
N LEU A 153 -2.08 10.51 -2.16
CA LEU A 153 -0.93 9.98 -1.46
C LEU A 153 -0.21 11.15 -0.77
N THR A 154 -0.32 11.21 0.55
CA THR A 154 0.36 12.21 1.36
C THR A 154 1.53 11.57 2.10
N GLU A 155 2.74 12.08 1.89
CA GLU A 155 3.95 11.72 2.62
C GLU A 155 4.32 12.86 3.56
N PHE A 156 4.71 12.53 4.81
CA PHE A 156 5.20 13.49 5.79
C PHE A 156 6.08 12.82 6.85
N THR A 157 6.77 13.65 7.62
CA THR A 157 7.44 13.21 8.86
C THR A 157 6.70 13.80 10.06
N VAL A 158 6.65 13.03 11.15
CA VAL A 158 6.00 13.40 12.41
C VAL A 158 7.07 13.67 13.46
N ASN A 159 6.91 14.68 14.29
CA ASN A 159 7.73 14.83 15.48
C ASN A 159 7.56 13.61 16.38
N SER A 160 8.66 13.07 16.93
CA SER A 160 8.65 11.81 17.68
C SER A 160 7.66 11.79 18.86
N ASP A 161 7.49 12.93 19.52
CA ASP A 161 6.61 13.06 20.68
C ASP A 161 5.13 13.19 20.31
N ASP A 162 4.84 13.40 19.03
CA ASP A 162 3.49 13.65 18.51
C ASP A 162 2.90 12.44 17.76
N ILE A 163 3.62 11.32 17.68
CA ILE A 163 3.21 10.14 16.91
C ILE A 163 1.82 9.67 17.32
N ASP A 164 1.54 9.54 18.60
CA ASP A 164 0.28 9.01 19.12
C ASP A 164 -0.89 9.94 18.83
N ILE A 165 -0.71 11.26 18.98
CA ILE A 165 -1.77 12.23 18.66
C ILE A 165 -2.05 12.25 17.16
N VAL A 166 -1.02 12.21 16.32
CA VAL A 166 -1.19 12.17 14.86
C VAL A 166 -1.92 10.89 14.45
N GLN A 167 -1.53 9.71 14.96
CA GLN A 167 -2.22 8.45 14.71
C GLN A 167 -3.70 8.55 15.11
N ARG A 168 -3.97 9.02 16.32
CA ARG A 168 -5.32 9.13 16.85
C ARG A 168 -6.21 10.08 16.03
N GLN A 169 -5.68 11.20 15.60
CA GLN A 169 -6.45 12.18 14.81
C GLN A 169 -6.77 11.64 13.41
N TYR A 170 -5.81 10.98 12.73
CA TYR A 170 -6.09 10.30 11.47
C TYR A 170 -7.11 9.17 11.64
N GLN A 171 -7.02 8.38 12.72
CA GLN A 171 -7.99 7.34 13.01
C GLN A 171 -9.41 7.93 13.08
N LEU A 172 -9.62 8.96 13.90
CA LEU A 172 -10.93 9.58 14.09
C LEU A 172 -11.51 10.16 12.79
N ASP A 173 -10.67 10.81 11.98
CA ASP A 173 -11.12 11.37 10.72
C ASP A 173 -11.47 10.31 9.69
N ILE A 174 -10.62 9.29 9.52
CA ILE A 174 -10.83 8.22 8.54
C ILE A 174 -12.05 7.37 8.94
N GLU A 175 -12.20 6.98 10.21
CA GLU A 175 -13.39 6.25 10.71
C GLU A 175 -14.68 7.02 10.43
N ARG A 176 -14.67 8.33 10.72
CA ARG A 176 -15.81 9.21 10.42
C ARG A 176 -16.08 9.27 8.93
N ALA A 177 -15.06 9.50 8.11
CA ALA A 177 -15.21 9.63 6.66
C ALA A 177 -15.72 8.32 6.03
N VAL A 178 -15.19 7.17 6.44
CA VAL A 178 -15.68 5.85 5.99
C VAL A 178 -17.13 5.63 6.39
N ARG A 179 -17.55 6.05 7.59
CA ARG A 179 -18.92 5.89 8.06
C ARG A 179 -19.89 6.85 7.36
N ASP A 180 -19.56 8.14 7.32
CA ASP A 180 -20.53 9.22 7.04
C ASP A 180 -20.43 9.79 5.61
N ASP A 181 -19.32 9.61 4.90
CA ASP A 181 -19.12 10.19 3.57
C ASP A 181 -19.22 9.12 2.47
N ALA A 182 -20.30 9.13 1.70
CA ALA A 182 -20.55 8.16 0.64
C ALA A 182 -19.45 8.15 -0.45
N GLY A 183 -18.84 9.31 -0.70
CA GLY A 183 -17.78 9.46 -1.70
C GLY A 183 -16.39 9.02 -1.20
N TYR A 184 -16.17 8.92 0.10
CA TYR A 184 -14.94 8.38 0.69
C TYR A 184 -15.00 6.84 0.67
N LYS A 185 -14.02 6.17 0.07
CA LYS A 185 -14.05 4.72 -0.14
C LYS A 185 -13.16 3.96 0.83
N ALA A 186 -11.92 4.42 1.03
CA ALA A 186 -10.96 3.82 1.94
C ALA A 186 -9.91 4.83 2.40
N GLY A 187 -9.31 4.58 3.57
CA GLY A 187 -8.17 5.33 4.09
C GLY A 187 -7.15 4.38 4.70
N TYR A 188 -5.91 4.47 4.24
CA TYR A 188 -4.79 3.67 4.72
C TYR A 188 -3.69 4.58 5.23
N VAL A 189 -3.22 4.33 6.43
CA VAL A 189 -2.05 5.00 7.01
C VAL A 189 -0.96 3.96 7.19
N LEU A 190 0.18 4.24 6.58
CA LEU A 190 1.37 3.40 6.62
C LEU A 190 2.52 4.21 7.24
N ARG A 191 3.49 3.52 7.81
CA ARG A 191 4.75 4.15 8.24
C ARG A 191 5.94 3.29 7.84
N GLU A 192 7.10 3.90 7.64
CA GLU A 192 8.33 3.16 7.40
C GLU A 192 8.72 2.33 8.63
N ARG A 193 9.22 1.09 8.41
CA ARG A 193 9.64 0.20 9.49
C ARG A 193 10.87 0.73 10.21
N ASN A 194 11.84 1.23 9.44
CA ASN A 194 13.12 1.70 9.95
C ASN A 194 13.14 3.21 10.29
N LEU A 195 12.14 3.97 9.83
CA LEU A 195 11.96 5.41 10.10
C LEU A 195 10.55 5.64 10.63
N LYS A 196 10.33 5.32 11.90
CA LYS A 196 9.00 5.33 12.54
C LYS A 196 8.27 6.68 12.45
N ASN A 197 8.98 7.75 12.20
CA ASN A 197 8.42 9.09 12.02
C ASN A 197 8.07 9.44 10.57
N ARG A 198 8.38 8.60 9.56
CA ARG A 198 8.00 8.82 8.16
C ARG A 198 6.72 8.06 7.83
N TRP A 199 5.71 8.78 7.38
CA TRP A 199 4.35 8.29 7.21
C TRP A 199 3.82 8.54 5.82
N TYR A 200 2.90 7.67 5.39
CA TYR A 200 2.17 7.73 4.13
C TYR A 200 0.69 7.57 4.40
N VAL A 201 -0.12 8.50 3.90
CA VAL A 201 -1.58 8.42 3.98
C VAL A 201 -2.14 8.31 2.58
N ILE A 202 -2.84 7.21 2.33
CA ILE A 202 -3.52 6.92 1.07
C ILE A 202 -5.02 7.02 1.33
N GLN A 203 -5.70 7.89 0.58
CA GLN A 203 -7.16 8.03 0.70
C GLN A 203 -7.80 7.89 -0.67
N ILE A 204 -8.85 7.09 -0.75
CA ILE A 204 -9.55 6.74 -1.99
C ILE A 204 -10.93 7.39 -2.00
N TYR A 205 -11.23 8.08 -3.09
CA TYR A 205 -12.47 8.82 -3.31
C TYR A 205 -13.15 8.38 -4.60
N SER A 206 -14.48 8.45 -4.65
CA SER A 206 -15.25 8.17 -5.87
C SER A 206 -14.93 9.14 -7.01
N ASP A 207 -14.57 10.38 -6.68
CA ASP A 207 -14.32 11.44 -7.64
C ASP A 207 -13.69 12.68 -6.98
N GLN A 208 -13.38 13.68 -7.79
CA GLN A 208 -12.80 14.95 -7.33
C GLN A 208 -13.74 15.73 -6.40
N ALA A 209 -15.08 15.63 -6.58
CA ALA A 209 -16.03 16.34 -5.72
C ALA A 209 -16.03 15.73 -4.31
N ALA A 210 -15.91 14.41 -4.20
CA ALA A 210 -15.79 13.70 -2.93
C ALA A 210 -14.51 14.10 -2.18
N LEU A 211 -13.36 14.17 -2.85
CA LEU A 211 -12.12 14.71 -2.28
C LEU A 211 -12.33 16.12 -1.77
N THR A 212 -12.87 17.01 -2.61
CA THR A 212 -13.10 18.43 -2.24
C THR A 212 -14.03 18.56 -1.03
N LYS A 213 -15.09 17.75 -0.98
CA LYS A 213 -16.02 17.72 0.15
C LYS A 213 -15.32 17.27 1.44
N HIS A 214 -14.51 16.20 1.37
CA HIS A 214 -13.81 15.66 2.53
C HIS A 214 -12.84 16.69 3.13
N VAL A 215 -11.92 17.24 2.33
CA VAL A 215 -10.91 18.19 2.83
C VAL A 215 -11.50 19.51 3.33
N ASN A 216 -12.72 19.86 2.89
CA ASN A 216 -13.47 21.00 3.38
C ASN A 216 -14.41 20.68 4.55
N SER A 217 -14.53 19.41 4.94
CA SER A 217 -15.40 19.02 6.05
C SER A 217 -14.94 19.60 7.38
N PRO A 218 -15.85 19.89 8.32
CA PRO A 218 -15.48 20.34 9.66
C PRO A 218 -14.56 19.35 10.38
N GLY A 219 -14.78 18.03 10.20
CA GLY A 219 -13.97 16.99 10.83
C GLY A 219 -12.53 16.99 10.34
N TYR A 220 -12.31 17.03 9.01
CA TYR A 220 -10.96 17.10 8.45
C TYR A 220 -10.24 18.38 8.89
N ARG A 221 -10.91 19.53 8.85
CA ARG A 221 -10.33 20.80 9.30
C ARG A 221 -9.97 20.79 10.79
N PHE A 222 -10.82 20.18 11.61
CA PHE A 222 -10.54 20.00 13.03
C PHE A 222 -9.31 19.12 13.22
N MET A 223 -9.26 17.94 12.58
CA MET A 223 -8.10 17.06 12.60
C MET A 223 -6.81 17.84 12.24
N MET A 224 -6.81 18.53 11.11
CA MET A 224 -5.63 19.30 10.67
C MET A 224 -5.24 20.39 11.65
N SER A 225 -6.20 21.08 12.29
CA SER A 225 -5.91 22.09 13.32
C SER A 225 -5.17 21.52 14.54
N GLN A 226 -5.38 20.23 14.82
CA GLN A 226 -4.73 19.55 15.96
C GLN A 226 -3.30 19.05 15.63
N ILE A 227 -3.03 18.70 14.37
CA ILE A 227 -1.79 17.99 14.02
C ILE A 227 -0.88 18.73 13.04
N GLN A 228 -1.34 19.78 12.36
CA GLN A 228 -0.51 20.45 11.34
C GLN A 228 0.85 20.94 11.84
N GLY A 229 0.94 21.35 13.12
CA GLY A 229 2.20 21.76 13.75
C GLY A 229 3.17 20.62 14.03
N SER A 230 2.67 19.37 14.07
CA SER A 230 3.45 18.15 14.28
C SER A 230 3.96 17.53 12.99
N LEU A 231 3.47 18.00 11.83
CA LEU A 231 3.81 17.47 10.53
C LEU A 231 4.90 18.29 9.87
N GLN A 232 5.91 17.61 9.31
CA GLN A 232 7.01 18.22 8.58
C GLN A 232 7.16 17.58 7.20
N ASN A 233 7.76 18.31 6.25
CA ASN A 233 8.04 17.82 4.89
C ASN A 233 6.82 17.25 4.19
N VAL A 234 5.65 17.86 4.38
CA VAL A 234 4.38 17.38 3.84
C VAL A 234 4.35 17.53 2.33
N THR A 235 4.11 16.43 1.64
CA THR A 235 3.92 16.39 0.18
C THR A 235 2.69 15.56 -0.13
N THR A 236 1.76 16.12 -0.91
CA THR A 236 0.57 15.40 -1.38
C THR A 236 0.57 15.30 -2.89
N LYS A 237 0.44 14.07 -3.40
CA LYS A 237 0.17 13.78 -4.80
C LYS A 237 -1.32 13.45 -4.96
N VAL A 238 -1.92 13.99 -6.01
CA VAL A 238 -3.24 13.59 -6.49
C VAL A 238 -3.03 12.62 -7.62
N LEU A 239 -3.67 11.47 -7.52
CA LEU A 239 -3.54 10.36 -8.46
C LEU A 239 -4.92 10.09 -9.07
N ASP A 240 -4.95 9.70 -10.33
CA ASP A 240 -6.12 9.13 -10.98
C ASP A 240 -6.13 7.62 -10.70
N GLY A 241 -7.27 7.10 -10.16
CA GLY A 241 -7.41 5.71 -9.79
C GLY A 241 -7.66 4.83 -11.01
N ASP A 242 -6.75 3.87 -11.28
CA ASP A 242 -6.87 2.95 -12.41
C ASP A 242 -7.62 1.67 -12.01
N ILE A 243 -7.11 0.98 -10.98
CA ILE A 243 -7.68 -0.28 -10.49
C ILE A 243 -7.70 -0.21 -8.97
N LEU A 244 -8.88 -0.13 -8.37
CA LEU A 244 -9.07 0.00 -6.94
C LEU A 244 -10.07 -1.07 -6.50
N VAL A 245 -9.56 -2.15 -5.89
CA VAL A 245 -10.36 -3.33 -5.54
C VAL A 245 -10.06 -3.78 -4.11
N ASN A 246 -11.12 -4.09 -3.36
CA ASN A 246 -11.01 -4.67 -2.02
C ASN A 246 -12.26 -5.49 -1.67
N HIS A 247 -12.18 -6.28 -0.60
CA HIS A 247 -13.32 -7.03 -0.09
C HIS A 247 -14.28 -6.19 0.76
N GLY A 248 -13.87 -4.99 1.15
CA GLY A 248 -14.61 -4.12 2.05
C GLY A 248 -14.54 -4.56 3.52
N GLY A 249 -14.97 -3.65 4.40
CA GLY A 249 -15.11 -3.95 5.82
C GLY A 249 -13.81 -4.01 6.63
N GLN A 250 -12.67 -3.71 6.02
CA GLN A 250 -11.41 -3.62 6.75
C GLN A 250 -11.50 -2.53 7.82
N ALA A 251 -11.12 -2.88 9.06
CA ALA A 251 -11.00 -1.96 10.19
C ALA A 251 -9.82 -2.43 11.07
N PHE A 252 -8.66 -1.85 10.86
CA PHE A 252 -7.44 -2.20 11.59
C PHE A 252 -6.79 -0.94 12.16
N VAL A 253 -6.38 -1.04 13.42
CA VAL A 253 -5.57 -0.03 14.13
C VAL A 253 -4.37 -0.76 14.75
N ARG A 254 -3.18 -0.32 14.42
CA ARG A 254 -1.96 -0.83 15.07
C ARG A 254 -1.92 -0.30 16.51
N PRO A 255 -1.70 -1.18 17.50
CA PRO A 255 -1.51 -0.80 18.90
C PRO A 255 -0.32 0.14 19.11
#